data_106f4244cacce35b6af90f98212436ba
#
_entry.id   106f4244cacce35b6af90f98212436ba
#
_cell.length_a   1.000
_cell.length_b   1.000
_cell.length_c   1.000
_cell.angle_alpha   90.00
_cell.angle_beta   90.00
_cell.angle_gamma   90.00
#
_symmetry.space_group_name_H-M   'P 1'
#
loop_
_entity.id
_entity.type
_entity.pdbx_description
1 polymer ?
#
loop_
_entity_poly.entity_id
_entity_poly.type
_entity_poly.pdbx_seq_one_letter_code
_entity_poly.pdbx_strand_id
1 'polypeptide(L)'
;MSSNSFVEVALAADKNYIVGLTVSACSIAKSCSRDVSVRFHILVSGFSEADKADIKEKLLLCKSNCEVCFYDVSKVDFSFLPLYASSRMTYARLILPQLLAKTEFVIYTDVDTLWLDDISQLWKLRYEIPLIACPREQSEKTIDMEEEWFTSRGLRFNRDTYFCAGISFYNLSVIKESGIFDKVFEFGKKFDNFNCADQSMLYATIGEQVKLLPDRWQTFPRNGIPASNDYNVVLHYAGEAPWKSTFHTRMITDTQLLWFDVCAKVFNESLWRSLRRFYSAFRIIKSRTQFVLLFKIWPISIFGRFLLKCVGIRKFNESLRCRKRYLKGFIADGGGR
;
A
#
# COMPACT_ATOMS: atom_id res chain seq x y z
N MET A 1 -3.67 -27.63 -22.28
CA MET A 1 -2.67 -27.14 -21.30
C MET A 1 -3.13 -25.77 -20.85
N SER A 2 -3.70 -25.65 -19.65
CA SER A 2 -4.12 -24.33 -19.13
C SER A 2 -2.85 -23.52 -18.89
N SER A 3 -2.67 -22.44 -19.64
CA SER A 3 -1.66 -21.44 -19.30
C SER A 3 -1.90 -21.02 -17.86
N ASN A 4 -0.95 -21.26 -16.96
CA ASN A 4 -0.99 -20.71 -15.60
C ASN A 4 -1.12 -19.20 -15.74
N SER A 5 -2.34 -18.67 -15.66
CA SER A 5 -2.57 -17.24 -15.72
C SER A 5 -2.15 -16.66 -14.37
N PHE A 6 -1.12 -15.83 -14.39
CA PHE A 6 -0.68 -15.09 -13.20
C PHE A 6 -1.69 -13.99 -12.85
N VAL A 7 -1.82 -13.70 -11.56
CA VAL A 7 -2.30 -12.41 -11.10
C VAL A 7 -1.14 -11.42 -11.30
N GLU A 8 -1.31 -10.45 -12.17
CA GLU A 8 -0.29 -9.46 -12.48
C GLU A 8 -0.42 -8.28 -11.53
N VAL A 9 0.65 -7.99 -10.75
CA VAL A 9 0.66 -6.96 -9.72
C VAL A 9 1.82 -6.01 -9.94
N ALA A 10 1.57 -4.71 -9.95
CA ALA A 10 2.61 -3.70 -10.08
C ALA A 10 2.75 -2.84 -8.82
N LEU A 11 3.98 -2.50 -8.45
CA LEU A 11 4.33 -1.57 -7.37
C LEU A 11 5.48 -0.67 -7.86
N ALA A 12 5.57 0.55 -7.32
CA ALA A 12 6.65 1.46 -7.66
C ALA A 12 7.28 2.09 -6.41
N ALA A 13 8.61 2.11 -6.33
CA ALA A 13 9.33 2.67 -5.19
C ALA A 13 10.70 3.23 -5.57
N ASP A 14 11.09 4.32 -4.92
CA ASP A 14 12.51 4.66 -4.75
C ASP A 14 13.09 3.98 -3.50
N LYS A 15 14.40 4.09 -3.31
CA LYS A 15 15.12 3.42 -2.22
C LYS A 15 14.61 3.79 -0.82
N ASN A 16 14.01 4.97 -0.62
CA ASN A 16 13.47 5.40 0.67
C ASN A 16 12.21 4.63 1.08
N TYR A 17 11.57 3.98 0.11
CA TYR A 17 10.33 3.22 0.29
C TYR A 17 10.53 1.70 0.24
N ILE A 18 11.77 1.21 0.22
CA ILE A 18 12.08 -0.23 0.10
C ILE A 18 11.39 -1.09 1.18
N VAL A 19 11.29 -0.59 2.41
CA VAL A 19 10.63 -1.33 3.51
C VAL A 19 9.13 -1.45 3.27
N GLY A 20 8.48 -0.34 2.88
CA GLY A 20 7.05 -0.33 2.55
C GLY A 20 6.76 -1.25 1.37
N LEU A 21 7.54 -1.14 0.29
CA LEU A 21 7.44 -2.02 -0.87
C LEU A 21 7.51 -3.50 -0.47
N THR A 22 8.52 -3.87 0.31
CA THR A 22 8.73 -5.27 0.71
C THR A 22 7.57 -5.79 1.56
N VAL A 23 7.09 -4.98 2.53
CA VAL A 23 5.96 -5.37 3.39
C VAL A 23 4.67 -5.48 2.58
N SER A 24 4.37 -4.51 1.71
CA SER A 24 3.18 -4.52 0.87
C SER A 24 3.18 -5.74 -0.06
N ALA A 25 4.25 -5.96 -0.83
CA ALA A 25 4.36 -7.09 -1.75
C ALA A 25 4.29 -8.44 -1.02
N CYS A 26 4.97 -8.60 0.13
CA CYS A 26 4.88 -9.82 0.94
C CYS A 26 3.48 -10.03 1.54
N SER A 27 2.76 -8.96 1.90
CA SER A 27 1.37 -9.09 2.37
C SER A 27 0.45 -9.60 1.27
N ILE A 28 0.61 -9.13 0.02
CA ILE A 28 -0.09 -9.64 -1.17
C ILE A 28 0.23 -11.12 -1.38
N ALA A 29 1.52 -11.46 -1.42
CA ALA A 29 1.96 -12.82 -1.63
C ALA A 29 1.37 -13.79 -0.61
N LYS A 30 1.28 -13.36 0.65
CA LYS A 30 0.83 -14.18 1.79
C LYS A 30 -0.68 -14.29 1.88
N SER A 31 -1.44 -13.25 1.53
CA SER A 31 -2.91 -13.27 1.55
C SER A 31 -3.51 -13.92 0.31
N CYS A 32 -2.77 -14.02 -0.79
CA CYS A 32 -3.24 -14.65 -2.02
C CYS A 32 -3.40 -16.17 -1.86
N SER A 33 -4.48 -16.72 -2.41
CA SER A 33 -4.76 -18.17 -2.45
C SER A 33 -3.55 -18.99 -2.91
N ARG A 34 -3.30 -20.14 -2.28
CA ARG A 34 -2.06 -20.93 -2.49
C ARG A 34 -1.88 -21.43 -3.92
N ASP A 35 -2.96 -21.82 -4.55
CA ASP A 35 -3.03 -22.36 -5.92
C ASP A 35 -2.89 -21.30 -7.02
N VAL A 36 -3.00 -20.02 -6.65
CA VAL A 36 -2.90 -18.89 -7.58
C VAL A 36 -1.45 -18.42 -7.67
N SER A 37 -0.92 -18.32 -8.89
CA SER A 37 0.41 -17.74 -9.14
C SER A 37 0.31 -16.22 -9.25
N VAL A 38 1.31 -15.52 -8.70
CA VAL A 38 1.38 -14.05 -8.75
C VAL A 38 2.66 -13.62 -9.45
N ARG A 39 2.57 -12.69 -10.38
CA ARG A 39 3.73 -12.03 -10.96
C ARG A 39 3.80 -10.58 -10.48
N PHE A 40 4.91 -10.26 -9.83
CA PHE A 40 5.20 -8.91 -9.34
C PHE A 40 6.03 -8.14 -10.36
N HIS A 41 5.52 -7.00 -10.79
CA HIS A 41 6.20 -6.01 -11.61
C HIS A 41 6.62 -4.85 -10.70
N ILE A 42 7.90 -4.80 -10.32
CA ILE A 42 8.42 -3.84 -9.35
C ILE A 42 9.22 -2.77 -10.09
N LEU A 43 8.66 -1.56 -10.17
CA LEU A 43 9.29 -0.40 -10.75
C LEU A 43 10.18 0.24 -9.69
N VAL A 44 11.47 0.33 -9.94
CA VAL A 44 12.46 0.76 -8.94
C VAL A 44 13.31 1.94 -9.42
N SER A 45 13.70 2.79 -8.47
CA SER A 45 14.71 3.83 -8.69
C SER A 45 15.72 3.83 -7.55
N GLY A 46 17.01 3.73 -7.89
CA GLY A 46 18.12 3.74 -6.93
C GLY A 46 18.28 2.45 -6.11
N PHE A 47 17.73 1.32 -6.55
CA PHE A 47 17.93 0.01 -5.91
C PHE A 47 19.21 -0.65 -6.41
N SER A 48 19.97 -1.23 -5.48
CA SER A 48 21.09 -2.12 -5.81
C SER A 48 20.60 -3.53 -6.17
N GLU A 49 21.45 -4.34 -6.80
CA GLU A 49 21.15 -5.74 -7.04
C GLU A 49 20.95 -6.53 -5.74
N ALA A 50 21.63 -6.15 -4.65
CA ALA A 50 21.43 -6.74 -3.34
C ALA A 50 20.04 -6.41 -2.78
N ASP A 51 19.54 -5.19 -2.95
CA ASP A 51 18.18 -4.81 -2.56
C ASP A 51 17.13 -5.65 -3.32
N LYS A 52 17.33 -5.82 -4.64
CA LYS A 52 16.43 -6.62 -5.49
C LYS A 52 16.43 -8.11 -5.09
N ALA A 53 17.64 -8.66 -4.82
CA ALA A 53 17.80 -10.04 -4.38
C ALA A 53 17.10 -10.29 -3.04
N ASP A 54 17.27 -9.40 -2.06
CA ASP A 54 16.64 -9.48 -0.75
C ASP A 54 15.10 -9.44 -0.83
N ILE A 55 14.55 -8.56 -1.65
CA ILE A 55 13.09 -8.49 -1.88
C ILE A 55 12.59 -9.78 -2.52
N LYS A 56 13.27 -10.26 -3.57
CA LYS A 56 12.91 -11.50 -4.26
C LYS A 56 12.93 -12.71 -3.33
N GLU A 57 13.95 -12.84 -2.50
CA GLU A 57 14.05 -13.91 -1.51
C GLU A 57 12.86 -13.89 -0.54
N LYS A 58 12.53 -12.72 0.02
CA LYS A 58 11.40 -12.56 0.95
C LYS A 58 10.07 -12.90 0.30
N LEU A 59 9.85 -12.50 -0.95
CA LEU A 59 8.64 -12.83 -1.69
C LEU A 59 8.52 -14.34 -1.92
N LEU A 60 9.60 -15.01 -2.33
CA LEU A 60 9.62 -16.46 -2.54
C LEU A 60 9.41 -17.24 -1.24
N LEU A 61 9.89 -16.73 -0.10
CA LEU A 61 9.59 -17.29 1.22
C LEU A 61 8.11 -17.11 1.62
N CYS A 62 7.46 -16.05 1.18
CA CYS A 62 6.03 -15.83 1.40
C CYS A 62 5.16 -16.70 0.48
N LYS A 63 5.59 -16.88 -0.78
CA LYS A 63 4.84 -17.59 -1.82
C LYS A 63 5.78 -18.15 -2.87
N SER A 64 5.97 -19.47 -2.87
CA SER A 64 6.91 -20.16 -3.77
C SER A 64 6.52 -20.10 -5.25
N ASN A 65 5.21 -20.00 -5.56
CA ASN A 65 4.68 -19.87 -6.92
C ASN A 65 4.48 -18.40 -7.32
N CYS A 66 5.46 -17.55 -7.08
CA CYS A 66 5.48 -16.18 -7.58
C CYS A 66 6.69 -15.91 -8.50
N GLU A 67 6.50 -14.98 -9.41
CA GLU A 67 7.56 -14.41 -10.25
C GLU A 67 7.80 -12.96 -9.85
N VAL A 68 9.05 -12.50 -9.92
CA VAL A 68 9.42 -11.12 -9.57
C VAL A 68 10.25 -10.52 -10.69
N CYS A 69 9.71 -9.48 -11.32
CA CYS A 69 10.33 -8.72 -12.39
C CYS A 69 10.63 -7.30 -11.89
N PHE A 70 11.89 -6.87 -12.00
CA PHE A 70 12.29 -5.51 -11.66
C PHE A 70 12.48 -4.67 -12.92
N TYR A 71 11.98 -3.43 -12.89
CA TYR A 71 12.11 -2.44 -13.95
C TYR A 71 12.77 -1.20 -13.39
N ASP A 72 14.00 -0.92 -13.82
CA ASP A 72 14.69 0.30 -13.43
C ASP A 72 14.13 1.50 -14.22
N VAL A 73 13.45 2.38 -13.51
CA VAL A 73 12.83 3.60 -14.06
C VAL A 73 13.61 4.87 -13.71
N SER A 74 14.84 4.74 -13.20
CA SER A 74 15.68 5.88 -12.82
C SER A 74 16.02 6.82 -13.98
N LYS A 75 15.97 6.31 -15.21
CA LYS A 75 16.22 7.05 -16.45
C LYS A 75 14.98 7.64 -17.10
N VAL A 76 13.80 7.33 -16.58
CA VAL A 76 12.54 7.91 -17.08
C VAL A 76 12.45 9.35 -16.60
N ASP A 77 12.32 10.27 -17.54
CA ASP A 77 12.23 11.68 -17.20
C ASP A 77 10.81 12.06 -16.77
N PHE A 78 10.64 12.28 -15.48
CA PHE A 78 9.44 12.86 -14.88
C PHE A 78 9.69 14.31 -14.40
N SER A 79 10.78 14.98 -14.82
CA SER A 79 11.18 16.29 -14.30
C SER A 79 10.14 17.38 -14.57
N PHE A 80 9.34 17.21 -15.63
CA PHE A 80 8.24 18.11 -16.00
C PHE A 80 7.01 17.99 -15.10
N LEU A 81 6.96 17.01 -14.21
CA LEU A 81 5.90 16.84 -13.22
C LEU A 81 6.35 17.30 -11.83
N PRO A 82 5.45 17.87 -11.01
CA PRO A 82 5.81 18.35 -9.68
C PRO A 82 6.27 17.20 -8.76
N LEU A 83 7.06 17.54 -7.75
CA LEU A 83 7.39 16.59 -6.68
C LEU A 83 6.17 16.32 -5.80
N TYR A 84 5.94 15.06 -5.49
CA TYR A 84 4.94 14.65 -4.51
C TYR A 84 5.62 13.85 -3.38
N ALA A 85 5.43 14.27 -2.13
CA ALA A 85 6.08 13.66 -0.97
C ALA A 85 7.61 13.47 -1.14
N SER A 86 8.29 14.41 -1.81
CA SER A 86 9.73 14.38 -2.13
C SER A 86 10.14 13.33 -3.17
N SER A 87 9.20 12.77 -3.92
CA SER A 87 9.47 11.77 -4.96
C SER A 87 8.60 12.03 -6.20
N ARG A 88 9.02 11.47 -7.34
CA ARG A 88 8.20 11.40 -8.56
C ARG A 88 7.80 9.96 -8.89
N MET A 89 8.08 9.02 -7.99
CA MET A 89 7.77 7.60 -8.22
C MET A 89 6.27 7.31 -8.32
N THR A 90 5.41 8.19 -7.81
CA THR A 90 3.96 8.08 -7.99
C THR A 90 3.56 8.07 -9.46
N TYR A 91 4.29 8.81 -10.33
CA TYR A 91 4.02 8.85 -11.77
C TYR A 91 4.49 7.60 -12.52
N ALA A 92 5.27 6.74 -11.91
CA ALA A 92 5.78 5.53 -12.57
C ALA A 92 4.66 4.57 -12.99
N ARG A 93 3.48 4.60 -12.34
CA ARG A 93 2.32 3.82 -12.77
C ARG A 93 1.82 4.19 -14.17
N LEU A 94 2.07 5.41 -14.62
CA LEU A 94 1.61 5.91 -15.92
C LEU A 94 2.42 5.34 -17.09
N ILE A 95 3.58 4.74 -16.85
CA ILE A 95 4.38 4.08 -17.89
C ILE A 95 4.19 2.55 -17.94
N LEU A 96 3.29 2.00 -17.10
CA LEU A 96 2.98 0.58 -17.12
C LEU A 96 2.55 0.05 -18.51
N PRO A 97 1.75 0.79 -19.31
CA PRO A 97 1.39 0.33 -20.65
C PRO A 97 2.60 0.09 -21.58
N GLN A 98 3.64 0.91 -21.45
CA GLN A 98 4.87 0.77 -22.24
C GLN A 98 5.76 -0.36 -21.69
N LEU A 99 5.91 -0.45 -20.36
CA LEU A 99 6.74 -1.48 -19.72
C LEU A 99 6.14 -2.88 -19.86
N LEU A 100 4.82 -2.98 -19.77
CA LEU A 100 4.08 -4.24 -19.76
C LEU A 100 3.35 -4.47 -21.09
N ALA A 101 4.07 -4.36 -22.22
CA ALA A 101 3.49 -4.38 -23.56
C ALA A 101 2.66 -5.65 -23.86
N LYS A 102 3.02 -6.79 -23.27
CA LYS A 102 2.35 -8.10 -23.46
C LYS A 102 1.30 -8.42 -22.39
N THR A 103 1.14 -7.58 -21.38
CA THR A 103 0.19 -7.76 -20.29
C THR A 103 -1.11 -7.03 -20.62
N GLU A 104 -2.24 -7.72 -20.49
CA GLU A 104 -3.57 -7.18 -20.76
C GLU A 104 -4.12 -6.42 -19.56
N PHE A 105 -3.99 -7.01 -18.37
CA PHE A 105 -4.50 -6.44 -17.12
C PHE A 105 -3.41 -6.41 -16.06
N VAL A 106 -3.41 -5.40 -15.19
CA VAL A 106 -2.53 -5.33 -14.02
C VAL A 106 -3.20 -4.62 -12.86
N ILE A 107 -3.03 -5.15 -11.66
CA ILE A 107 -3.41 -4.44 -10.42
C ILE A 107 -2.18 -3.66 -9.96
N TYR A 108 -2.28 -2.35 -9.95
CA TYR A 108 -1.28 -1.49 -9.31
C TYR A 108 -1.68 -1.24 -7.86
N THR A 109 -0.70 -1.24 -6.97
CA THR A 109 -0.91 -0.86 -5.57
C THR A 109 0.25 -0.03 -5.05
N ASP A 110 -0.08 1.00 -4.26
CA ASP A 110 0.91 1.80 -3.56
C ASP A 110 1.64 0.96 -2.50
N VAL A 111 2.87 1.35 -2.20
CA VAL A 111 3.74 0.61 -1.27
C VAL A 111 3.39 0.85 0.20
N ASP A 112 2.53 1.80 0.50
CA ASP A 112 1.97 2.06 1.81
C ASP A 112 0.62 1.36 2.03
N THR A 113 0.43 0.21 1.37
CA THR A 113 -0.71 -0.68 1.58
C THR A 113 -0.34 -1.92 2.38
N LEU A 114 -1.32 -2.48 3.09
CA LEU A 114 -1.24 -3.79 3.74
C LEU A 114 -2.44 -4.63 3.30
N TRP A 115 -2.17 -5.68 2.53
CA TRP A 115 -3.18 -6.55 1.99
C TRP A 115 -3.55 -7.65 2.99
N LEU A 116 -4.79 -7.62 3.47
CA LEU A 116 -5.38 -8.62 4.36
C LEU A 116 -6.42 -9.48 3.63
N ASP A 117 -6.76 -9.09 2.39
CA ASP A 117 -7.68 -9.80 1.51
C ASP A 117 -6.93 -10.47 0.35
N ASP A 118 -7.54 -11.51 -0.21
CA ASP A 118 -6.99 -12.27 -1.33
C ASP A 118 -7.12 -11.49 -2.64
N ILE A 119 -5.99 -11.03 -3.17
CA ILE A 119 -5.93 -10.29 -4.44
C ILE A 119 -6.51 -11.06 -5.63
N SER A 120 -6.55 -12.39 -5.56
CA SER A 120 -7.15 -13.22 -6.60
C SER A 120 -8.64 -12.97 -6.77
N GLN A 121 -9.34 -12.51 -5.70
CA GLN A 121 -10.75 -12.15 -5.79
C GLN A 121 -10.94 -10.85 -6.58
N LEU A 122 -10.03 -9.88 -6.42
CA LEU A 122 -10.03 -8.67 -7.27
C LEU A 122 -9.69 -9.03 -8.72
N TRP A 123 -8.72 -9.93 -8.94
CA TRP A 123 -8.31 -10.38 -10.27
C TRP A 123 -9.43 -11.03 -11.08
N LYS A 124 -10.41 -11.68 -10.43
CA LYS A 124 -11.58 -12.27 -11.10
C LYS A 124 -12.41 -11.24 -11.84
N LEU A 125 -12.39 -9.97 -11.41
CA LEU A 125 -13.14 -8.87 -12.00
C LEU A 125 -12.49 -8.30 -13.28
N ARG A 126 -11.32 -8.79 -13.72
CA ARG A 126 -10.53 -8.18 -14.80
C ARG A 126 -11.30 -7.91 -16.09
N TYR A 127 -12.14 -8.85 -16.51
CA TYR A 127 -12.94 -8.68 -17.73
C TYR A 127 -14.12 -7.71 -17.58
N GLU A 128 -14.39 -7.27 -16.37
CA GLU A 128 -15.38 -6.24 -16.07
C GLU A 128 -14.77 -4.83 -16.02
N ILE A 129 -13.45 -4.71 -16.18
CA ILE A 129 -12.74 -3.43 -16.11
C ILE A 129 -12.69 -2.80 -17.50
N PRO A 130 -13.48 -1.73 -17.74
CA PRO A 130 -13.53 -1.12 -19.08
C PRO A 130 -12.22 -0.39 -19.42
N LEU A 131 -11.64 0.33 -18.49
CA LEU A 131 -10.41 1.10 -18.63
C LEU A 131 -9.59 1.02 -17.35
N ILE A 132 -10.10 1.61 -16.28
CA ILE A 132 -9.50 1.63 -14.93
C ILE A 132 -10.61 1.35 -13.92
N ALA A 133 -10.26 0.63 -12.85
CA ALA A 133 -11.10 0.55 -11.67
C ALA A 133 -10.30 0.92 -10.42
N CYS A 134 -10.89 1.76 -9.57
CA CYS A 134 -10.29 2.24 -8.32
C CYS A 134 -11.34 2.28 -7.22
N PRO A 135 -10.95 2.13 -5.93
CA PRO A 135 -11.84 2.44 -4.82
C PRO A 135 -12.19 3.94 -4.77
N ARG A 136 -13.36 4.26 -4.25
CA ARG A 136 -13.73 5.65 -3.99
C ARG A 136 -12.77 6.30 -2.98
N GLU A 137 -12.48 7.60 -3.14
CA GLU A 137 -11.78 8.37 -2.11
C GLU A 137 -12.65 8.49 -0.84
N GLN A 138 -12.08 8.15 0.31
CA GLN A 138 -12.80 8.10 1.59
C GLN A 138 -12.48 9.29 2.51
N SER A 139 -11.55 10.15 2.10
CA SER A 139 -11.14 11.32 2.86
C SER A 139 -11.92 12.56 2.42
N GLU A 140 -12.91 12.96 3.19
CA GLU A 140 -13.67 14.20 2.91
C GLU A 140 -12.73 15.40 2.76
N LYS A 141 -11.71 15.50 3.61
CA LYS A 141 -10.70 16.56 3.49
C LYS A 141 -9.99 16.55 2.12
N THR A 142 -9.66 15.38 1.61
CA THR A 142 -9.02 15.23 0.30
C THR A 142 -10.00 15.62 -0.81
N ILE A 143 -11.24 15.17 -0.70
CA ILE A 143 -12.31 15.49 -1.65
C ILE A 143 -12.53 17.01 -1.69
N ASP A 144 -12.65 17.68 -0.53
CA ASP A 144 -12.83 19.14 -0.46
C ASP A 144 -11.67 19.90 -1.10
N MET A 145 -10.43 19.50 -0.84
CA MET A 145 -9.24 20.10 -1.43
C MET A 145 -9.18 19.93 -2.95
N GLU A 146 -9.57 18.75 -3.45
CA GLU A 146 -9.61 18.49 -4.88
C GLU A 146 -10.74 19.24 -5.57
N GLU A 147 -11.94 19.26 -4.98
CA GLU A 147 -13.06 20.03 -5.50
C GLU A 147 -12.69 21.51 -5.67
N GLU A 148 -12.08 22.12 -4.66
CA GLU A 148 -11.59 23.50 -4.73
C GLU A 148 -10.53 23.66 -5.83
N TRP A 149 -9.57 22.72 -5.93
CA TRP A 149 -8.51 22.76 -6.94
C TRP A 149 -9.08 22.68 -8.36
N PHE A 150 -10.03 21.78 -8.62
CA PHE A 150 -10.67 21.60 -9.93
C PHE A 150 -11.56 22.78 -10.28
N THR A 151 -12.46 23.15 -9.39
CA THR A 151 -13.46 24.21 -9.66
C THR A 151 -12.83 25.58 -9.84
N SER A 152 -11.79 25.92 -9.08
CA SER A 152 -11.03 27.17 -9.24
C SER A 152 -10.34 27.30 -10.60
N ARG A 153 -10.17 26.18 -11.34
CA ARG A 153 -9.58 26.12 -12.68
C ARG A 153 -10.60 25.90 -13.79
N GLY A 154 -11.90 25.97 -13.45
CA GLY A 154 -12.99 25.74 -14.40
C GLY A 154 -13.09 24.29 -14.87
N LEU A 155 -12.50 23.35 -14.13
CA LEU A 155 -12.54 21.92 -14.42
C LEU A 155 -13.74 21.28 -13.71
N ARG A 156 -14.31 20.23 -14.33
CA ARG A 156 -15.40 19.48 -13.72
C ARG A 156 -14.89 18.61 -12.57
N PHE A 157 -15.67 18.52 -11.51
CA PHE A 157 -15.45 17.63 -10.39
C PHE A 157 -16.76 17.04 -9.91
N ASN A 158 -16.75 15.74 -9.60
CA ASN A 158 -17.90 15.04 -9.05
C ASN A 158 -17.43 14.24 -7.82
N ARG A 159 -17.87 14.68 -6.65
CA ARG A 159 -17.51 14.08 -5.35
C ARG A 159 -17.85 12.60 -5.27
N ASP A 160 -18.94 12.18 -5.91
CA ASP A 160 -19.44 10.80 -5.83
C ASP A 160 -18.60 9.81 -6.63
N THR A 161 -17.91 10.29 -7.65
CA THR A 161 -17.05 9.47 -8.52
C THR A 161 -15.57 9.69 -8.30
N TYR A 162 -15.18 10.60 -7.39
CA TYR A 162 -13.78 10.81 -7.09
C TYR A 162 -13.17 9.60 -6.41
N PHE A 163 -12.06 9.10 -6.95
CA PHE A 163 -11.43 7.85 -6.55
C PHE A 163 -10.05 8.06 -5.93
N CYS A 164 -9.57 7.05 -5.22
CA CYS A 164 -8.20 6.97 -4.77
C CYS A 164 -7.39 6.05 -5.69
N ALA A 165 -6.30 6.56 -6.26
CA ALA A 165 -5.45 5.84 -7.19
C ALA A 165 -4.45 4.87 -6.53
N GLY A 166 -4.38 4.84 -5.20
CA GLY A 166 -3.43 3.99 -4.47
C GLY A 166 -3.63 2.49 -4.68
N ILE A 167 -4.84 2.09 -5.09
CA ILE A 167 -5.14 0.75 -5.62
C ILE A 167 -5.90 0.94 -6.91
N SER A 168 -5.30 0.51 -8.02
CA SER A 168 -5.86 0.70 -9.35
C SER A 168 -5.80 -0.58 -10.15
N PHE A 169 -6.88 -0.96 -10.78
CA PHE A 169 -6.91 -2.08 -11.68
C PHE A 169 -6.97 -1.57 -13.12
N TYR A 170 -5.92 -1.78 -13.89
CA TYR A 170 -5.77 -1.27 -15.25
C TYR A 170 -6.07 -2.34 -16.30
N ASN A 171 -6.89 -2.00 -17.29
CA ASN A 171 -6.98 -2.69 -18.57
C ASN A 171 -5.93 -2.06 -19.51
N LEU A 172 -4.72 -2.63 -19.51
CA LEU A 172 -3.60 -2.07 -20.25
C LEU A 172 -3.80 -2.13 -21.76
N SER A 173 -4.58 -3.08 -22.27
CA SER A 173 -4.88 -3.16 -23.69
C SER A 173 -5.70 -1.94 -24.13
N VAL A 174 -6.78 -1.63 -23.45
CA VAL A 174 -7.62 -0.46 -23.75
C VAL A 174 -6.86 0.85 -23.49
N ILE A 175 -6.05 0.93 -22.45
CA ILE A 175 -5.22 2.11 -22.15
C ILE A 175 -4.22 2.37 -23.30
N LYS A 176 -3.59 1.32 -23.83
CA LYS A 176 -2.66 1.42 -24.98
C LYS A 176 -3.39 1.87 -26.25
N GLU A 177 -4.50 1.23 -26.57
CA GLU A 177 -5.29 1.53 -27.77
C GLU A 177 -5.86 2.95 -27.77
N SER A 178 -6.32 3.42 -26.61
CA SER A 178 -6.91 4.77 -26.46
C SER A 178 -5.89 5.90 -26.37
N GLY A 179 -4.63 5.59 -26.02
CA GLY A 179 -3.60 6.58 -25.75
C GLY A 179 -3.94 7.49 -24.55
N ILE A 180 -4.81 7.03 -23.63
CA ILE A 180 -5.34 7.87 -22.56
C ILE A 180 -4.24 8.34 -21.60
N PHE A 181 -3.20 7.51 -21.35
CA PHE A 181 -2.11 7.92 -20.46
C PHE A 181 -1.20 9.00 -21.06
N ASP A 182 -1.11 9.09 -22.39
CA ASP A 182 -0.46 10.23 -23.05
C ASP A 182 -1.22 11.52 -22.76
N LYS A 183 -2.56 11.47 -22.77
CA LYS A 183 -3.41 12.62 -22.40
C LYS A 183 -3.24 12.98 -20.92
N VAL A 184 -3.06 12.00 -20.01
CA VAL A 184 -2.75 12.25 -18.60
C VAL A 184 -1.43 13.01 -18.46
N PHE A 185 -0.38 12.61 -19.19
CA PHE A 185 0.89 13.33 -19.20
C PHE A 185 0.77 14.74 -19.78
N GLU A 186 0.07 14.90 -20.88
CA GLU A 186 -0.19 16.22 -21.48
C GLU A 186 -0.98 17.15 -20.53
N PHE A 187 -1.91 16.58 -19.75
CA PHE A 187 -2.60 17.32 -18.71
C PHE A 187 -1.62 17.72 -17.59
N GLY A 188 -0.76 16.80 -17.17
CA GLY A 188 0.25 17.04 -16.15
C GLY A 188 1.23 18.17 -16.46
N LYS A 189 1.51 18.41 -17.76
CA LYS A 189 2.37 19.51 -18.21
C LYS A 189 1.73 20.89 -18.10
N LYS A 190 0.40 20.96 -17.94
CA LYS A 190 -0.34 22.26 -17.93
C LYS A 190 -0.33 22.93 -16.56
N PHE A 191 -0.02 22.19 -15.52
CA PHE A 191 -0.08 22.67 -14.14
C PHE A 191 1.19 22.28 -13.39
N ASP A 192 1.67 23.18 -12.55
CA ASP A 192 2.89 23.03 -11.74
C ASP A 192 2.61 22.49 -10.34
N ASN A 193 1.33 22.31 -9.99
CA ASN A 193 0.92 21.73 -8.72
C ASN A 193 -0.33 20.86 -8.86
N PHE A 194 -0.39 19.80 -8.06
CA PHE A 194 -1.55 18.94 -7.88
C PHE A 194 -1.65 18.55 -6.40
N ASN A 195 -2.86 18.53 -5.85
CA ASN A 195 -3.03 18.11 -4.45
C ASN A 195 -2.71 16.62 -4.25
N CYS A 196 -3.14 15.78 -5.20
CA CYS A 196 -2.97 14.33 -5.17
C CYS A 196 -2.18 13.78 -6.37
N ALA A 197 -1.24 14.58 -6.92
CA ALA A 197 -0.30 14.17 -7.97
C ALA A 197 -0.97 13.44 -9.15
N ASP A 198 -0.57 12.20 -9.42
CA ASP A 198 -1.10 11.36 -10.50
C ASP A 198 -2.60 11.08 -10.37
N GLN A 199 -3.15 11.00 -9.15
CA GLN A 199 -4.58 10.83 -8.93
C GLN A 199 -5.39 12.01 -9.47
N SER A 200 -4.95 13.25 -9.19
CA SER A 200 -5.59 14.46 -9.75
C SER A 200 -5.51 14.46 -11.28
N MET A 201 -4.36 14.07 -11.85
CA MET A 201 -4.16 13.99 -13.30
C MET A 201 -5.04 12.93 -13.95
N LEU A 202 -5.10 11.74 -13.36
CA LEU A 202 -5.95 10.65 -13.81
C LEU A 202 -7.43 11.05 -13.78
N TYR A 203 -7.87 11.64 -12.65
CA TYR A 203 -9.27 12.06 -12.52
C TYR A 203 -9.63 13.14 -13.54
N ALA A 204 -8.78 14.16 -13.74
CA ALA A 204 -9.00 15.22 -14.72
C ALA A 204 -9.14 14.70 -16.16
N THR A 205 -8.49 13.59 -16.48
CA THR A 205 -8.42 13.08 -17.85
C THR A 205 -9.44 11.95 -18.10
N ILE A 206 -9.66 11.09 -17.12
CA ILE A 206 -10.51 9.91 -17.23
C ILE A 206 -11.89 10.19 -16.64
N GLY A 207 -11.94 10.97 -15.53
CA GLY A 207 -13.16 11.38 -14.88
C GLY A 207 -14.05 10.21 -14.48
N GLU A 208 -15.32 10.29 -14.86
CA GLU A 208 -16.36 9.31 -14.51
C GLU A 208 -16.25 7.97 -15.27
N GLN A 209 -15.28 7.80 -16.18
CA GLN A 209 -15.05 6.53 -16.88
C GLN A 209 -14.39 5.46 -15.99
N VAL A 210 -14.00 5.82 -14.76
CA VAL A 210 -13.47 4.89 -13.78
C VAL A 210 -14.59 4.02 -13.21
N LYS A 211 -14.38 2.70 -13.20
CA LYS A 211 -15.24 1.78 -12.44
C LYS A 211 -14.88 1.87 -10.96
N LEU A 212 -15.83 2.26 -10.11
CA LEU A 212 -15.61 2.26 -8.67
C LEU A 212 -15.59 0.82 -8.12
N LEU A 213 -14.56 0.50 -7.37
CA LEU A 213 -14.42 -0.76 -6.65
C LEU A 213 -15.07 -0.67 -5.27
N PRO A 214 -15.58 -1.79 -4.72
CA PRO A 214 -16.07 -1.84 -3.34
C PRO A 214 -15.03 -1.38 -2.32
N ASP A 215 -15.48 -0.75 -1.23
CA ASP A 215 -14.64 -0.17 -0.15
C ASP A 215 -13.72 -1.19 0.53
N ARG A 216 -14.03 -2.49 0.46
CA ARG A 216 -13.13 -3.54 1.00
C ARG A 216 -11.73 -3.51 0.38
N TRP A 217 -11.61 -3.02 -0.85
CA TRP A 217 -10.34 -2.92 -1.55
C TRP A 217 -9.50 -1.71 -1.12
N GLN A 218 -10.07 -0.84 -0.29
CA GLN A 218 -9.32 0.23 0.35
C GLN A 218 -10.01 0.66 1.64
N THR A 219 -9.28 0.67 2.74
CA THR A 219 -9.71 1.23 4.03
C THR A 219 -8.58 2.07 4.60
N PHE A 220 -8.84 3.33 4.89
CA PHE A 220 -7.85 4.17 5.56
C PHE A 220 -7.74 3.80 7.04
N PRO A 221 -6.52 3.57 7.57
CA PRO A 221 -6.30 3.16 8.96
C PRO A 221 -6.92 4.07 10.01
N ARG A 222 -7.05 5.37 9.71
CA ARG A 222 -7.70 6.36 10.58
C ARG A 222 -9.19 6.08 10.82
N ASN A 223 -9.83 5.39 9.90
CA ASN A 223 -11.24 5.00 10.00
C ASN A 223 -11.43 3.74 10.87
N GLY A 224 -10.31 3.17 11.36
CA GLY A 224 -10.30 1.91 12.07
C GLY A 224 -10.41 0.69 11.14
N ILE A 225 -10.26 -0.51 11.70
CA ILE A 225 -10.62 -1.73 10.99
C ILE A 225 -12.14 -1.85 11.10
N PRO A 226 -12.87 -2.08 9.99
CA PRO A 226 -14.31 -2.27 10.04
C PRO A 226 -14.68 -3.34 11.08
N ALA A 227 -15.74 -3.08 11.86
CA ALA A 227 -16.18 -3.96 12.96
C ALA A 227 -16.74 -5.31 12.46
N SER A 228 -16.95 -5.49 11.17
CA SER A 228 -17.24 -6.78 10.57
C SER A 228 -16.06 -7.71 10.81
N ASN A 229 -16.35 -8.91 11.38
CA ASN A 229 -15.33 -9.91 11.71
C ASN A 229 -14.55 -10.46 10.49
N ASP A 230 -14.82 -9.94 9.31
CA ASP A 230 -14.19 -10.32 8.05
C ASP A 230 -13.04 -9.36 7.76
N TYR A 231 -11.82 -9.81 8.08
CA TYR A 231 -10.56 -9.11 7.76
C TYR A 231 -10.24 -9.08 6.25
N ASN A 232 -11.27 -9.13 5.40
CA ASN A 232 -11.12 -9.06 3.96
C ASN A 232 -11.06 -7.60 3.53
N VAL A 233 -9.96 -6.94 3.85
CA VAL A 233 -9.74 -5.53 3.55
C VAL A 233 -8.31 -5.26 3.13
N VAL A 234 -8.11 -4.19 2.38
CA VAL A 234 -6.79 -3.63 2.11
C VAL A 234 -6.65 -2.32 2.89
N LEU A 235 -5.69 -2.27 3.81
CA LEU A 235 -5.37 -1.05 4.55
C LEU A 235 -4.43 -0.18 3.72
N HIS A 236 -4.79 1.08 3.48
CA HIS A 236 -3.98 2.05 2.77
C HIS A 236 -3.58 3.19 3.71
N TYR A 237 -2.30 3.29 4.01
CA TYR A 237 -1.73 4.27 4.96
C TYR A 237 -1.40 5.60 4.26
N ALA A 238 -2.28 6.05 3.36
CA ALA A 238 -2.07 7.25 2.56
C ALA A 238 -1.74 8.47 3.43
N GLY A 239 -0.55 9.06 3.21
CA GLY A 239 -0.04 10.18 3.98
C GLY A 239 0.43 9.84 5.41
N GLU A 240 0.28 8.58 5.85
CA GLU A 240 0.63 8.12 7.20
C GLU A 240 1.46 6.83 7.18
N ALA A 241 2.38 6.71 6.21
CA ALA A 241 3.22 5.52 6.04
C ALA A 241 3.92 5.12 7.34
N PRO A 242 3.69 3.90 7.89
CA PRO A 242 4.15 3.52 9.23
C PRO A 242 5.65 3.64 9.44
N TRP A 243 6.46 3.37 8.41
CA TRP A 243 7.92 3.45 8.49
C TRP A 243 8.49 4.88 8.37
N LYS A 244 7.68 5.85 7.94
CA LYS A 244 8.08 7.27 7.84
C LYS A 244 7.67 8.11 9.03
N SER A 245 6.98 7.50 9.97
CA SER A 245 6.35 8.19 11.07
C SER A 245 7.38 8.89 11.95
N THR A 246 7.46 10.20 11.84
CA THR A 246 8.20 11.10 12.74
C THR A 246 7.46 11.21 14.09
N PHE A 247 7.12 10.07 14.68
CA PHE A 247 6.30 10.01 15.88
C PHE A 247 7.07 10.41 17.14
N HIS A 248 7.12 11.68 17.38
CA HIS A 248 7.41 12.15 18.72
C HIS A 248 6.15 12.32 19.59
N THR A 249 4.94 12.32 19.02
CA THR A 249 3.73 12.75 19.74
C THR A 249 2.43 12.02 19.37
N ARG A 250 2.36 11.18 18.33
CA ARG A 250 1.11 10.51 17.94
C ARG A 250 1.02 9.07 18.45
N MET A 251 -0.20 8.67 18.78
CA MET A 251 -0.54 7.35 19.28
C MET A 251 -0.39 6.30 18.17
N ILE A 252 0.29 5.17 18.44
CA ILE A 252 0.28 4.02 17.53
C ILE A 252 -1.13 3.45 17.51
N THR A 253 -1.73 3.36 16.34
CA THR A 253 -3.03 2.72 16.15
C THR A 253 -2.88 1.20 16.05
N ASP A 254 -3.98 0.47 16.25
CA ASP A 254 -4.00 -0.98 16.11
C ASP A 254 -3.60 -1.43 14.71
N THR A 255 -4.00 -0.67 13.69
CA THR A 255 -3.64 -0.91 12.29
C THR A 255 -2.15 -0.70 12.02
N GLN A 256 -1.54 0.31 12.64
CA GLN A 256 -0.09 0.50 12.56
C GLN A 256 0.68 -0.61 13.28
N LEU A 257 0.21 -1.06 14.45
CA LEU A 257 0.79 -2.23 15.13
C LEU A 257 0.73 -3.48 14.26
N LEU A 258 -0.38 -3.69 13.56
CA LEU A 258 -0.52 -4.80 12.62
C LEU A 258 0.52 -4.72 11.49
N TRP A 259 0.73 -3.53 10.92
CA TRP A 259 1.77 -3.32 9.92
C TRP A 259 3.17 -3.68 10.47
N PHE A 260 3.52 -3.25 11.70
CA PHE A 260 4.80 -3.58 12.33
C PHE A 260 4.96 -5.06 12.64
N ASP A 261 3.87 -5.77 12.96
CA ASP A 261 3.89 -7.22 13.12
C ASP A 261 4.21 -7.95 11.81
N VAL A 262 3.57 -7.53 10.72
CA VAL A 262 3.87 -8.08 9.39
C VAL A 262 5.30 -7.75 8.99
N CYS A 263 5.73 -6.49 9.18
CA CYS A 263 7.10 -6.05 8.94
C CYS A 263 8.13 -6.92 9.71
N ALA A 264 7.88 -7.15 11.02
CA ALA A 264 8.76 -7.97 11.84
C ALA A 264 8.91 -9.40 11.29
N LYS A 265 7.83 -9.99 10.77
CA LYS A 265 7.86 -11.32 10.17
C LYS A 265 8.57 -11.34 8.83
N VAL A 266 8.29 -10.37 7.96
CA VAL A 266 8.93 -10.23 6.64
C VAL A 266 10.45 -10.10 6.78
N PHE A 267 10.91 -9.36 7.79
CA PHE A 267 12.35 -9.17 8.04
C PHE A 267 12.94 -10.14 9.07
N ASN A 268 12.20 -11.17 9.45
CA ASN A 268 12.62 -12.16 10.46
C ASN A 268 13.19 -11.52 11.74
N GLU A 269 12.51 -10.49 12.23
CA GLU A 269 12.89 -9.75 13.44
C GLU A 269 11.77 -9.76 14.48
N SER A 270 12.10 -9.42 15.73
CA SER A 270 11.06 -9.26 16.75
C SER A 270 10.28 -7.96 16.52
N LEU A 271 9.00 -7.96 16.86
CA LEU A 271 8.18 -6.74 16.86
C LEU A 271 8.87 -5.57 17.60
N TRP A 272 9.55 -5.89 18.72
CA TRP A 272 10.35 -4.94 19.47
C TRP A 272 11.45 -4.28 18.63
N ARG A 273 12.18 -5.06 17.81
CA ARG A 273 13.24 -4.55 16.94
C ARG A 273 12.64 -3.70 15.83
N SER A 274 11.53 -4.13 15.23
CA SER A 274 10.79 -3.39 14.22
C SER A 274 10.30 -2.03 14.76
N LEU A 275 9.65 -2.01 15.92
CA LEU A 275 9.19 -0.78 16.57
C LEU A 275 10.35 0.16 16.89
N ARG A 276 11.49 -0.34 17.42
CA ARG A 276 12.67 0.49 17.71
C ARG A 276 13.31 1.10 16.48
N ARG A 277 13.23 0.42 15.33
CA ARG A 277 13.76 0.94 14.07
C ARG A 277 13.03 2.21 13.64
N PHE A 278 11.71 2.21 13.75
CA PHE A 278 10.87 3.25 13.19
C PHE A 278 10.33 4.26 14.22
N TYR A 279 10.28 3.91 15.49
CA TYR A 279 9.75 4.78 16.55
C TYR A 279 10.84 5.21 17.52
N SER A 280 11.15 6.50 17.53
CA SER A 280 12.13 7.07 18.47
C SER A 280 11.72 6.92 19.94
N ALA A 281 10.41 6.98 20.24
CA ALA A 281 9.90 6.77 21.59
C ALA A 281 10.29 5.38 22.16
N PHE A 282 10.36 4.35 21.33
CA PHE A 282 10.81 3.02 21.74
C PHE A 282 12.33 2.88 21.88
N ARG A 283 13.11 3.81 21.34
CA ARG A 283 14.57 3.83 21.52
C ARG A 283 14.98 4.20 22.96
N ILE A 284 14.10 4.88 23.69
CA ILE A 284 14.31 5.26 25.11
C ILE A 284 14.23 4.02 26.03
N ILE A 285 13.49 2.99 25.62
CA ILE A 285 13.33 1.75 26.39
C ILE A 285 14.55 0.86 26.12
N LYS A 286 15.43 0.71 27.15
CA LYS A 286 16.77 0.12 26.96
C LYS A 286 16.80 -1.40 26.80
N SER A 287 15.75 -2.15 27.18
CA SER A 287 15.78 -3.62 27.10
C SER A 287 14.44 -4.25 26.72
N ARG A 288 14.51 -5.44 26.08
CA ARG A 288 13.34 -6.28 25.78
C ARG A 288 12.58 -6.67 27.04
N THR A 289 13.29 -6.86 28.15
CA THR A 289 12.70 -7.21 29.46
C THR A 289 11.87 -6.04 30.01
N GLN A 290 12.35 -4.81 29.88
CA GLN A 290 11.59 -3.61 30.25
C GLN A 290 10.34 -3.44 29.39
N PHE A 291 10.43 -3.74 28.09
CA PHE A 291 9.28 -3.72 27.20
C PHE A 291 8.24 -4.78 27.59
N VAL A 292 8.66 -6.03 27.83
CA VAL A 292 7.76 -7.12 28.25
C VAL A 292 7.15 -6.83 29.63
N LEU A 293 7.92 -6.30 30.58
CA LEU A 293 7.43 -5.85 31.88
C LEU A 293 6.43 -4.71 31.75
N LEU A 294 6.74 -3.70 30.98
CA LEU A 294 5.82 -2.61 30.68
C LEU A 294 4.50 -3.15 30.09
N PHE A 295 4.53 -4.08 29.15
CA PHE A 295 3.35 -4.65 28.51
C PHE A 295 2.60 -5.70 29.34
N LYS A 296 3.25 -6.43 30.25
CA LYS A 296 2.61 -7.40 31.14
C LYS A 296 2.04 -6.78 32.43
N ILE A 297 2.70 -5.76 32.98
CA ILE A 297 2.33 -5.13 34.26
C ILE A 297 1.52 -3.85 34.03
N TRP A 298 1.51 -3.35 32.83
CA TRP A 298 0.99 -2.09 32.36
C TRP A 298 -0.49 -1.81 32.62
N PRO A 299 -1.46 -2.74 32.48
CA PRO A 299 -2.86 -2.44 32.76
C PRO A 299 -3.14 -2.08 34.20
N ILE A 300 -2.19 -2.35 35.11
CA ILE A 300 -2.39 -2.33 36.57
C ILE A 300 -1.72 -1.11 37.22
N SER A 301 -0.70 -0.51 36.60
CA SER A 301 0.05 0.59 37.19
C SER A 301 -0.36 1.97 36.65
N ILE A 302 -0.39 2.99 37.55
CA ILE A 302 -0.62 4.40 37.19
C ILE A 302 0.44 4.89 36.21
N PHE A 303 1.68 4.43 36.35
CA PHE A 303 2.79 4.75 35.47
C PHE A 303 2.62 4.07 34.08
N GLY A 304 2.09 2.86 34.05
CA GLY A 304 1.69 2.19 32.80
C GLY A 304 0.61 2.95 32.05
N ARG A 305 -0.43 3.46 32.75
CA ARG A 305 -1.47 4.29 32.11
C ARG A 305 -0.94 5.65 31.63
N PHE A 306 0.01 6.25 32.34
CA PHE A 306 0.67 7.48 31.93
C PHE A 306 1.53 7.27 30.70
N LEU A 307 2.34 6.22 30.65
CA LEU A 307 3.12 5.85 29.47
C LEU A 307 2.21 5.44 28.27
N LEU A 308 1.09 4.73 28.50
CA LEU A 308 0.07 4.47 27.47
C LEU A 308 -0.48 5.78 26.89
N LYS A 309 -0.72 6.76 27.74
CA LYS A 309 -1.13 8.10 27.31
C LYS A 309 -0.02 8.81 26.51
N CYS A 310 1.24 8.71 26.96
CA CYS A 310 2.40 9.35 26.33
C CYS A 310 2.89 8.61 25.06
N VAL A 311 2.79 7.29 25.04
CA VAL A 311 3.21 6.42 23.91
C VAL A 311 2.04 6.12 22.97
N GLY A 312 0.82 6.48 23.42
CA GLY A 312 -0.34 6.46 22.54
C GLY A 312 -0.87 5.10 22.11
N ILE A 313 -0.72 4.08 22.93
CA ILE A 313 -1.30 2.76 22.64
C ILE A 313 -2.72 2.72 23.21
N ARG A 314 -3.74 2.89 22.37
CA ARG A 314 -5.15 2.70 22.75
C ARG A 314 -5.56 1.24 22.57
N LYS A 315 -6.31 0.68 23.56
CA LYS A 315 -7.02 -0.62 23.50
C LYS A 315 -6.17 -1.84 23.13
N PHE A 316 -5.05 -2.03 23.81
CA PHE A 316 -4.13 -3.15 23.58
C PHE A 316 -4.78 -4.55 23.66
N ASN A 317 -5.80 -4.75 24.49
CA ASN A 317 -6.43 -6.07 24.67
C ASN A 317 -7.37 -6.50 23.54
N GLU A 318 -8.06 -5.57 22.87
CA GLU A 318 -8.87 -5.87 21.69
C GLU A 318 -7.97 -6.12 20.47
N SER A 319 -6.94 -5.30 20.32
CA SER A 319 -5.88 -5.44 19.34
C SER A 319 -5.18 -6.81 19.40
N LEU A 320 -4.87 -7.31 20.62
CA LEU A 320 -4.27 -8.63 20.79
C LEU A 320 -5.16 -9.79 20.33
N ARG A 321 -6.50 -9.66 20.44
CA ARG A 321 -7.43 -10.70 19.95
C ARG A 321 -7.54 -10.68 18.44
N CYS A 322 -7.66 -9.50 17.84
CA CYS A 322 -7.64 -9.30 16.40
C CYS A 322 -6.33 -9.79 15.80
N ARG A 323 -5.22 -9.37 16.37
CA ARG A 323 -3.87 -9.77 16.02
C ARG A 323 -3.64 -11.28 16.09
N LYS A 324 -4.11 -11.96 17.13
CA LYS A 324 -4.01 -13.43 17.26
C LYS A 324 -4.76 -14.18 16.17
N ARG A 325 -5.92 -13.70 15.71
CA ARG A 325 -6.68 -14.33 14.63
C ARG A 325 -5.97 -14.19 13.28
N TYR A 326 -5.56 -12.97 12.93
CA TYR A 326 -4.83 -12.71 11.69
C TYR A 326 -3.49 -13.45 11.65
N LEU A 327 -2.74 -13.42 12.77
CA LEU A 327 -1.46 -14.11 12.87
C LEU A 327 -1.60 -15.63 12.88
N LYS A 328 -2.75 -16.21 13.24
CA LYS A 328 -2.97 -17.66 13.07
C LYS A 328 -2.98 -18.06 11.60
N GLY A 329 -3.60 -17.29 10.70
CA GLY A 329 -3.51 -17.50 9.26
C GLY A 329 -2.07 -17.36 8.72
N PHE A 330 -1.28 -16.44 9.30
CA PHE A 330 0.13 -16.24 8.94
C PHE A 330 1.09 -17.29 9.54
N ILE A 331 0.72 -17.95 10.65
CA ILE A 331 1.55 -18.91 11.39
C ILE A 331 1.23 -20.36 11.02
N ALA A 332 0.02 -20.66 10.54
CA ALA A 332 -0.44 -22.04 10.31
C ALA A 332 0.41 -22.82 9.29
N ASP A 333 1.29 -22.17 8.54
CA ASP A 333 2.09 -22.79 7.49
C ASP A 333 3.60 -22.84 7.76
N GLY A 334 4.06 -22.42 8.95
CA GLY A 334 5.48 -22.48 9.36
C GLY A 334 5.84 -23.63 10.29
N GLY A 335 4.93 -24.55 10.57
CA GLY A 335 5.13 -25.67 11.49
C GLY A 335 5.17 -27.03 10.79
N GLY A 336 6.15 -27.21 9.91
CA GLY A 336 6.39 -28.50 9.26
C GLY A 336 7.82 -28.59 8.74
N ARG A 337 8.76 -28.60 9.65
CA ARG A 337 10.06 -29.27 9.78
C ARG A 337 11.04 -28.43 10.56
#